data_c30609e8195897e67a1a813ca163eb60
#
_entry.id   c30609e8195897e67a1a813ca163eb60
#
_cell.length_a   1.000
_cell.length_b   1.000
_cell.length_c   1.000
_cell.angle_alpha   90.00
_cell.angle_beta   90.00
_cell.angle_gamma   90.00
#
_symmetry.space_group_name_H-M   'P 1'
#
loop_
_entity.id
_entity.type
_entity.pdbx_description
1 polymer ?
#
loop_
_entity_poly.entity_id
_entity_poly.type
_entity_poly.pdbx_seq_one_letter_code
_entity_poly.pdbx_strand_id
1 'polypeptide(L)'
;MKIGFDGKRAVQNFTGLGNYSRYLIEILNRYFPENKYLLYAPKKQESFQFRKFAKACPNMKCIYPKSPWNKLKAFWRSWRVTGLLSSGGIDIYHGLSNELPFNIRRARSVKSVVTIHDLIFLLYPQYYPWIDRKIYGYKFKKACKDASAIVAVSECTKRDIVRFFHIPEEKISVIYQGCDKSFSRKVKFQHKQLVRERYALPDHYVLSVGTIEERKNVLLAIKALDELPEEIHLVIVGRRTPYTDEAVKYIKSHSLD
;
A
#
# COMPACT_ATOMS: atom_id res chain seq x y z
N MET A 1 -22.67 -9.12 7.81
CA MET A 1 -21.85 -9.92 6.88
C MET A 1 -20.53 -10.32 7.53
N LYS A 2 -19.86 -11.35 7.00
CA LYS A 2 -18.49 -11.69 7.34
C LYS A 2 -17.54 -11.29 6.20
N ILE A 3 -16.63 -10.38 6.47
CA ILE A 3 -15.70 -9.84 5.47
C ILE A 3 -14.28 -10.28 5.81
N GLY A 4 -13.66 -11.01 4.88
CA GLY A 4 -12.28 -11.45 4.99
C GLY A 4 -11.33 -10.52 4.21
N PHE A 5 -10.15 -10.27 4.75
CA PHE A 5 -9.11 -9.46 4.11
C PHE A 5 -7.79 -10.19 3.96
N ASP A 6 -7.06 -9.94 2.88
CA ASP A 6 -5.64 -10.26 2.82
C ASP A 6 -4.86 -9.37 3.81
N GLY A 7 -4.46 -9.95 4.94
CA GLY A 7 -3.83 -9.26 6.04
C GLY A 7 -2.32 -9.01 5.89
N LYS A 8 -1.67 -9.51 4.84
CA LYS A 8 -0.20 -9.42 4.70
C LYS A 8 0.30 -7.99 4.86
N ARG A 9 -0.27 -7.04 4.12
CA ARG A 9 0.16 -5.65 4.15
C ARG A 9 -0.28 -4.91 5.41
N ALA A 10 -1.49 -5.14 5.87
CA ALA A 10 -1.99 -4.53 7.11
C ALA A 10 -1.12 -4.86 8.32
N VAL A 11 -0.63 -6.11 8.40
CA VAL A 11 0.16 -6.61 9.53
C VAL A 11 1.66 -6.31 9.40
N GLN A 12 2.24 -6.43 8.20
CA GLN A 12 3.70 -6.47 8.01
C GLN A 12 4.28 -5.25 7.27
N ASN A 13 3.46 -4.37 6.74
CA ASN A 13 3.92 -3.24 5.93
C ASN A 13 3.55 -1.92 6.60
N PHE A 14 4.54 -1.04 6.81
CA PHE A 14 4.37 0.28 7.43
C PHE A 14 4.50 1.44 6.43
N THR A 15 4.50 1.13 5.14
CA THR A 15 4.47 2.10 4.04
C THR A 15 3.05 2.26 3.47
N GLY A 16 2.90 2.93 2.33
CA GLY A 16 1.61 3.25 1.73
C GLY A 16 0.60 2.11 1.65
N LEU A 17 1.01 0.93 1.13
CA LEU A 17 0.11 -0.23 1.02
C LEU A 17 -0.41 -0.74 2.37
N GLY A 18 0.44 -0.72 3.38
CA GLY A 18 0.04 -1.10 4.74
C GLY A 18 -0.88 -0.07 5.38
N ASN A 19 -0.59 1.22 5.19
CA ASN A 19 -1.42 2.31 5.67
C ASN A 19 -2.81 2.27 5.02
N TYR A 20 -2.88 2.12 3.69
CA TYR A 20 -4.15 1.92 2.98
C TYR A 20 -4.95 0.74 3.56
N SER A 21 -4.29 -0.41 3.73
CA SER A 21 -4.96 -1.62 4.21
C SER A 21 -5.55 -1.43 5.61
N ARG A 22 -4.80 -0.84 6.53
CA ARG A 22 -5.28 -0.55 7.90
C ARG A 22 -6.38 0.48 7.89
N TYR A 23 -6.21 1.57 7.14
CA TYR A 23 -7.18 2.66 7.05
C TYR A 23 -8.53 2.18 6.51
N LEU A 24 -8.54 1.39 5.43
CA LEU A 24 -9.77 0.83 4.89
C LEU A 24 -10.50 -0.07 5.89
N ILE A 25 -9.77 -0.98 6.55
CA ILE A 25 -10.36 -1.88 7.55
C ILE A 25 -10.91 -1.08 8.75
N GLU A 26 -10.18 -0.05 9.20
CA GLU A 26 -10.61 0.80 10.31
C GLU A 26 -11.89 1.59 9.97
N ILE A 27 -11.98 2.13 8.75
CA ILE A 27 -13.19 2.81 8.27
C ILE A 27 -14.36 1.84 8.25
N LEU A 28 -14.20 0.67 7.65
CA LEU A 28 -15.28 -0.32 7.58
C LEU A 28 -15.72 -0.78 8.97
N ASN A 29 -14.77 -1.00 9.88
CA ASN A 29 -15.08 -1.37 11.26
C ASN A 29 -15.84 -0.27 12.01
N ARG A 30 -15.55 1.00 11.73
CA ARG A 30 -16.17 2.17 12.35
C ARG A 30 -17.57 2.44 11.82
N TYR A 31 -17.76 2.40 10.50
CA TYR A 31 -19.03 2.79 9.88
C TYR A 31 -20.00 1.63 9.70
N PHE A 32 -19.52 0.39 9.76
CA PHE A 32 -20.33 -0.83 9.63
C PHE A 32 -19.99 -1.82 10.75
N PRO A 33 -20.21 -1.43 12.01
CA PRO A 33 -19.80 -2.23 13.18
C PRO A 33 -20.60 -3.54 13.33
N GLU A 34 -21.73 -3.66 12.66
CA GLU A 34 -22.55 -4.88 12.63
C GLU A 34 -21.88 -6.05 11.88
N ASN A 35 -20.88 -5.77 11.04
CA ASN A 35 -20.15 -6.78 10.31
C ASN A 35 -19.03 -7.42 11.13
N LYS A 36 -18.68 -8.65 10.78
CA LYS A 36 -17.51 -9.36 11.33
C LYS A 36 -16.35 -9.30 10.35
N TYR A 37 -15.19 -8.88 10.83
CA TYR A 37 -13.99 -8.69 10.01
C TYR A 37 -12.93 -9.72 10.34
N LEU A 38 -12.43 -10.44 9.34
CA LEU A 38 -11.41 -11.47 9.49
C LEU A 38 -10.17 -11.10 8.68
N LEU A 39 -9.05 -10.95 9.35
CA LEU A 39 -7.77 -10.59 8.74
C LEU A 39 -6.88 -11.82 8.59
N TYR A 40 -6.77 -12.34 7.38
CA TYR A 40 -5.95 -13.51 7.05
C TYR A 40 -4.49 -13.09 6.85
N ALA A 41 -3.65 -13.24 7.87
CA ALA A 41 -2.27 -12.79 7.85
C ALA A 41 -1.29 -13.95 7.93
N PRO A 42 -0.23 -13.99 7.09
CA PRO A 42 0.71 -15.10 7.05
C PRO A 42 1.67 -15.15 8.25
N LYS A 43 1.75 -14.08 9.04
CA LYS A 43 2.64 -13.95 10.21
C LYS A 43 2.00 -13.05 11.27
N LYS A 44 2.15 -13.41 12.53
CA LYS A 44 1.84 -12.50 13.65
C LYS A 44 2.83 -11.33 13.67
N GLN A 45 2.36 -10.19 14.13
CA GLN A 45 3.16 -8.99 14.33
C GLN A 45 2.69 -8.29 15.61
N GLU A 46 3.64 -7.82 16.40
CA GLU A 46 3.37 -7.16 17.67
C GLU A 46 3.93 -5.71 17.71
N SER A 47 4.02 -5.08 16.55
CA SER A 47 4.45 -3.69 16.47
C SER A 47 3.45 -2.75 17.14
N PHE A 48 3.94 -1.60 17.61
CA PHE A 48 3.09 -0.55 18.18
C PHE A 48 1.97 -0.14 17.22
N GLN A 49 2.30 0.03 15.94
CA GLN A 49 1.33 0.42 14.91
C GLN A 49 0.24 -0.64 14.72
N PHE A 50 0.61 -1.92 14.73
CA PHE A 50 -0.38 -2.98 14.61
C PHE A 50 -1.26 -3.08 15.85
N ARG A 51 -0.71 -2.94 17.07
CA ARG A 51 -1.50 -2.93 18.30
C ARG A 51 -2.49 -1.77 18.33
N LYS A 52 -2.07 -0.55 17.91
CA LYS A 52 -2.94 0.61 17.78
C LYS A 52 -4.09 0.34 16.82
N PHE A 53 -3.80 -0.21 15.64
CA PHE A 53 -4.79 -0.59 14.64
C PHE A 53 -5.77 -1.66 15.17
N ALA A 54 -5.27 -2.73 15.78
CA ALA A 54 -6.11 -3.79 16.33
C ALA A 54 -7.06 -3.28 17.44
N LYS A 55 -6.59 -2.33 18.27
CA LYS A 55 -7.43 -1.66 19.29
C LYS A 55 -8.54 -0.81 18.65
N ALA A 56 -8.27 -0.20 17.50
CA ALA A 56 -9.26 0.61 16.77
C ALA A 56 -10.30 -0.24 16.02
N CYS A 57 -10.08 -1.56 15.90
CA CYS A 57 -10.95 -2.49 15.17
C CYS A 57 -11.46 -3.63 16.06
N PRO A 58 -12.37 -3.39 17.02
CA PRO A 58 -12.80 -4.37 18.01
C PRO A 58 -13.50 -5.59 17.40
N ASN A 59 -14.17 -5.42 16.26
CA ASN A 59 -14.88 -6.50 15.53
C ASN A 59 -13.99 -7.27 14.55
N MET A 60 -12.67 -7.01 14.57
CA MET A 60 -11.71 -7.68 13.72
C MET A 60 -11.03 -8.84 14.44
N LYS A 61 -10.97 -10.00 13.79
CA LYS A 61 -10.23 -11.16 14.26
C LYS A 61 -9.12 -11.53 13.27
N CYS A 62 -7.89 -11.69 13.78
CA CYS A 62 -6.78 -12.15 12.97
C CYS A 62 -6.75 -13.68 12.87
N ILE A 63 -6.57 -14.18 11.66
CA ILE A 63 -6.43 -15.61 11.33
C ILE A 63 -5.01 -15.84 10.81
N TYR A 64 -4.29 -16.74 11.46
CA TYR A 64 -2.92 -17.09 11.12
C TYR A 64 -2.79 -18.56 10.73
N PRO A 65 -1.78 -18.92 9.92
CA PRO A 65 -1.53 -20.30 9.60
C PRO A 65 -1.14 -21.10 10.86
N LYS A 66 -1.75 -22.29 11.04
CA LYS A 66 -1.36 -23.28 12.04
C LYS A 66 -0.35 -24.25 11.41
N SER A 67 0.29 -25.10 12.22
CA SER A 67 1.16 -26.17 11.72
C SER A 67 0.37 -27.09 10.75
N PRO A 68 0.98 -27.57 9.67
CA PRO A 68 2.34 -27.32 9.18
C PRO A 68 2.46 -26.02 8.35
N TRP A 69 1.37 -25.31 8.07
CA TRP A 69 1.29 -24.17 7.15
C TRP A 69 2.04 -22.92 7.64
N ASN A 70 2.36 -22.84 8.94
CA ASN A 70 3.17 -21.76 9.50
C ASN A 70 4.61 -21.72 8.93
N LYS A 71 5.11 -22.84 8.37
CA LYS A 71 6.38 -22.90 7.63
C LYS A 71 6.22 -22.50 6.16
N LEU A 72 5.05 -22.74 5.56
CA LEU A 72 4.72 -22.50 4.16
C LEU A 72 3.81 -21.27 3.97
N LYS A 73 4.19 -20.13 4.56
CA LYS A 73 3.36 -18.91 4.66
C LYS A 73 2.88 -18.37 3.32
N ALA A 74 3.74 -18.40 2.30
CA ALA A 74 3.40 -17.94 0.96
C ALA A 74 2.35 -18.85 0.31
N PHE A 75 2.54 -20.17 0.43
CA PHE A 75 1.59 -21.15 -0.07
C PHE A 75 0.24 -21.05 0.66
N TRP A 76 0.26 -20.94 2.00
CA TRP A 76 -0.95 -20.76 2.80
C TRP A 76 -1.78 -19.57 2.31
N ARG A 77 -1.16 -18.41 2.13
CA ARG A 77 -1.82 -17.19 1.64
C ARG A 77 -2.34 -17.34 0.21
N SER A 78 -1.57 -17.99 -0.66
CA SER A 78 -1.88 -18.07 -2.10
C SER A 78 -2.86 -19.17 -2.48
N TRP A 79 -3.00 -20.21 -1.64
CA TRP A 79 -3.79 -21.41 -1.97
C TRP A 79 -4.70 -21.86 -0.84
N ARG A 80 -4.17 -22.00 0.40
CA ARG A 80 -4.90 -22.64 1.51
C ARG A 80 -6.00 -21.76 2.07
N VAL A 81 -5.83 -20.44 2.05
CA VAL A 81 -6.81 -19.45 2.53
C VAL A 81 -8.18 -19.68 1.90
N THR A 82 -8.26 -19.98 0.62
CA THR A 82 -9.54 -20.22 -0.09
C THR A 82 -10.44 -21.23 0.61
N GLY A 83 -9.87 -22.37 1.07
CA GLY A 83 -10.66 -23.36 1.83
C GLY A 83 -11.15 -22.82 3.17
N LEU A 84 -10.34 -21.97 3.83
CA LEU A 84 -10.73 -21.34 5.09
C LEU A 84 -11.83 -20.28 4.90
N LEU A 85 -11.87 -19.60 3.74
CA LEU A 85 -12.93 -18.67 3.39
C LEU A 85 -14.28 -19.39 3.28
N SER A 86 -14.31 -20.50 2.55
CA SER A 86 -15.52 -21.31 2.36
C SER A 86 -16.02 -21.90 3.68
N SER A 87 -15.14 -22.56 4.45
CA SER A 87 -15.51 -23.18 5.73
C SER A 87 -15.84 -22.16 6.83
N GLY A 88 -15.31 -20.93 6.73
CA GLY A 88 -15.57 -19.83 7.65
C GLY A 88 -16.86 -19.08 7.40
N GLY A 89 -17.58 -19.41 6.31
CA GLY A 89 -18.78 -18.70 5.88
C GLY A 89 -18.50 -17.21 5.59
N ILE A 90 -17.42 -16.95 4.84
CA ILE A 90 -17.07 -15.60 4.42
C ILE A 90 -17.94 -15.19 3.25
N ASP A 91 -18.60 -14.02 3.36
CA ASP A 91 -19.44 -13.46 2.30
C ASP A 91 -18.60 -12.74 1.24
N ILE A 92 -17.63 -11.91 1.71
CA ILE A 92 -16.74 -11.12 0.84
C ILE A 92 -15.31 -11.35 1.26
N TYR A 93 -14.41 -11.59 0.30
CA TYR A 93 -12.97 -11.58 0.51
C TYR A 93 -12.31 -10.47 -0.30
N HIS A 94 -11.56 -9.58 0.38
CA HIS A 94 -10.91 -8.43 -0.24
C HIS A 94 -9.38 -8.57 -0.22
N GLY A 95 -8.79 -8.71 -1.41
CA GLY A 95 -7.35 -8.60 -1.64
C GLY A 95 -6.94 -7.13 -1.69
N LEU A 96 -6.32 -6.63 -0.62
CA LEU A 96 -6.04 -5.20 -0.41
C LEU A 96 -4.83 -4.67 -1.18
N SER A 97 -4.05 -5.53 -1.83
CA SER A 97 -2.80 -5.15 -2.46
C SER A 97 -2.48 -5.99 -3.70
N ASN A 98 -3.25 -5.76 -4.74
CA ASN A 98 -3.07 -6.28 -6.11
C ASN A 98 -3.18 -7.81 -6.27
N GLU A 99 -3.42 -8.56 -5.21
CA GLU A 99 -3.40 -10.04 -5.26
C GLU A 99 -4.65 -10.66 -4.62
N LEU A 100 -5.06 -11.79 -5.17
CA LEU A 100 -6.02 -12.74 -4.59
C LEU A 100 -5.36 -14.14 -4.50
N PRO A 101 -5.89 -15.06 -3.68
CA PRO A 101 -5.50 -16.47 -3.74
C PRO A 101 -5.70 -17.01 -5.15
N PHE A 102 -4.74 -17.78 -5.67
CA PHE A 102 -4.78 -18.30 -7.06
C PHE A 102 -6.00 -19.16 -7.38
N ASN A 103 -6.58 -19.78 -6.37
CA ASN A 103 -7.74 -20.65 -6.48
C ASN A 103 -9.02 -20.04 -5.91
N ILE A 104 -9.10 -18.71 -5.79
CA ILE A 104 -10.24 -17.99 -5.17
C ILE A 104 -11.60 -18.39 -5.78
N ARG A 105 -11.65 -18.68 -7.08
CA ARG A 105 -12.86 -19.14 -7.79
C ARG A 105 -13.43 -20.45 -7.26
N ARG A 106 -12.66 -21.25 -6.51
CA ARG A 106 -13.16 -22.46 -5.86
C ARG A 106 -14.07 -22.17 -4.67
N ALA A 107 -13.94 -20.99 -4.06
CA ALA A 107 -14.84 -20.51 -3.02
C ALA A 107 -16.09 -19.87 -3.63
N ARG A 108 -16.97 -20.68 -4.22
CA ARG A 108 -18.12 -20.22 -5.05
C ARG A 108 -19.10 -19.32 -4.32
N SER A 109 -19.25 -19.49 -3.01
CA SER A 109 -20.12 -18.66 -2.15
C SER A 109 -19.50 -17.32 -1.76
N VAL A 110 -18.20 -17.11 -2.01
CA VAL A 110 -17.46 -15.93 -1.59
C VAL A 110 -17.36 -14.95 -2.76
N LYS A 111 -17.88 -13.73 -2.58
CA LYS A 111 -17.63 -12.63 -3.53
C LYS A 111 -16.22 -12.08 -3.29
N SER A 112 -15.41 -12.03 -4.34
CA SER A 112 -14.03 -11.57 -4.24
C SER A 112 -13.84 -10.16 -4.79
N VAL A 113 -13.17 -9.31 -4.02
CA VAL A 113 -12.80 -7.95 -4.41
C VAL A 113 -11.29 -7.85 -4.42
N VAL A 114 -10.71 -7.11 -5.36
CA VAL A 114 -9.28 -6.79 -5.35
C VAL A 114 -9.07 -5.30 -5.56
N THR A 115 -8.22 -4.69 -4.73
CA THR A 115 -7.73 -3.33 -4.97
C THR A 115 -6.45 -3.37 -5.77
N ILE A 116 -6.41 -2.65 -6.88
CA ILE A 116 -5.23 -2.42 -7.71
C ILE A 116 -4.75 -0.99 -7.47
N HIS A 117 -3.49 -0.87 -7.02
CA HIS A 117 -2.89 0.41 -6.69
C HIS A 117 -2.25 1.08 -7.90
N ASP A 118 -1.46 0.34 -8.64
CA ASP A 118 -0.81 0.80 -9.88
C ASP A 118 -0.39 -0.39 -10.75
N LEU A 119 -0.01 -0.07 -11.98
CA LEU A 119 0.63 -0.99 -12.93
C LEU A 119 1.94 -0.38 -13.47
N ILE A 120 2.64 0.38 -12.63
CA ILE A 120 3.88 1.10 -12.97
C ILE A 120 4.93 0.17 -13.58
N PHE A 121 5.00 -1.08 -13.11
CA PHE A 121 5.95 -2.07 -13.63
C PHE A 121 5.70 -2.46 -15.11
N LEU A 122 4.52 -2.17 -15.66
CA LEU A 122 4.21 -2.32 -17.09
C LEU A 122 4.48 -1.04 -17.89
N LEU A 123 4.23 0.14 -17.26
CA LEU A 123 4.44 1.45 -17.88
C LEU A 123 5.92 1.82 -17.94
N TYR A 124 6.66 1.52 -16.88
CA TYR A 124 8.08 1.88 -16.71
C TYR A 124 8.90 0.64 -16.37
N PRO A 125 9.05 -0.27 -17.35
CA PRO A 125 9.71 -1.57 -17.14
C PRO A 125 11.17 -1.46 -16.72
N GLN A 126 11.84 -0.37 -17.02
CA GLN A 126 13.25 -0.12 -16.65
C GLN A 126 13.49 -0.08 -15.13
N TYR A 127 12.47 0.28 -14.32
CA TYR A 127 12.59 0.33 -12.87
C TYR A 127 12.36 -1.01 -12.16
N TYR A 128 12.11 -2.08 -12.90
CA TYR A 128 11.78 -3.39 -12.32
C TYR A 128 12.53 -4.53 -13.01
N PRO A 129 13.13 -5.46 -12.25
CA PRO A 129 13.71 -6.68 -12.82
C PRO A 129 12.69 -7.42 -13.67
N TRP A 130 13.12 -7.97 -14.81
CA TRP A 130 12.20 -8.63 -15.76
C TRP A 130 11.42 -9.80 -15.14
N ILE A 131 12.05 -10.54 -14.21
CA ILE A 131 11.41 -11.65 -13.47
C ILE A 131 10.25 -11.11 -12.64
N ASP A 132 10.46 -10.02 -11.87
CA ASP A 132 9.42 -9.41 -11.04
C ASP A 132 8.26 -8.91 -11.89
N ARG A 133 8.55 -8.30 -13.04
CA ARG A 133 7.52 -7.85 -13.99
C ARG A 133 6.64 -9.00 -14.48
N LYS A 134 7.23 -10.15 -14.83
CA LYS A 134 6.50 -11.35 -15.23
C LYS A 134 5.64 -11.89 -14.11
N ILE A 135 6.18 -11.98 -12.89
CA ILE A 135 5.47 -12.45 -11.71
C ILE A 135 4.30 -11.53 -11.35
N TYR A 136 4.54 -10.21 -11.29
CA TYR A 136 3.49 -9.23 -10.98
C TYR A 136 2.43 -9.19 -12.08
N GLY A 137 2.84 -9.16 -13.34
CA GLY A 137 1.92 -9.20 -14.48
C GLY A 137 0.97 -10.38 -14.43
N TYR A 138 1.51 -11.59 -14.20
CA TYR A 138 0.69 -12.79 -14.04
C TYR A 138 -0.27 -12.72 -12.86
N LYS A 139 0.25 -12.37 -11.66
CA LYS A 139 -0.54 -12.32 -10.43
C LYS A 139 -1.66 -11.28 -10.49
N PHE A 140 -1.35 -10.05 -10.94
CA PHE A 140 -2.31 -8.96 -10.98
C PHE A 140 -3.38 -9.21 -12.04
N LYS A 141 -2.97 -9.65 -13.24
CA LYS A 141 -3.91 -10.04 -14.31
C LYS A 141 -4.85 -11.16 -13.85
N LYS A 142 -4.30 -12.19 -13.18
CA LYS A 142 -5.10 -13.28 -12.64
C LYS A 142 -6.06 -12.81 -11.57
N ALA A 143 -5.61 -11.97 -10.63
CA ALA A 143 -6.46 -11.41 -9.59
C ALA A 143 -7.61 -10.58 -10.18
N CYS A 144 -7.33 -9.73 -11.18
CA CYS A 144 -8.35 -8.97 -11.89
C CYS A 144 -9.37 -9.88 -12.63
N LYS A 145 -8.89 -10.94 -13.30
CA LYS A 145 -9.77 -11.90 -13.98
C LYS A 145 -10.67 -12.66 -13.02
N ASP A 146 -10.12 -13.10 -11.89
CA ASP A 146 -10.80 -13.98 -10.94
C ASP A 146 -11.68 -13.21 -9.93
N ALA A 147 -11.44 -11.92 -9.71
CA ALA A 147 -12.23 -11.08 -8.82
C ALA A 147 -13.69 -10.94 -9.31
N SER A 148 -14.64 -10.85 -8.39
CA SER A 148 -16.02 -10.46 -8.68
C SER A 148 -16.12 -8.97 -8.99
N ALA A 149 -15.34 -8.14 -8.31
CA ALA A 149 -15.24 -6.70 -8.53
C ALA A 149 -13.80 -6.21 -8.31
N ILE A 150 -13.42 -5.13 -8.96
CA ILE A 150 -12.09 -4.51 -8.87
C ILE A 150 -12.25 -3.08 -8.37
N VAL A 151 -11.45 -2.71 -7.39
CA VAL A 151 -11.26 -1.33 -6.96
C VAL A 151 -9.97 -0.81 -7.58
N ALA A 152 -10.06 0.22 -8.40
CA ALA A 152 -8.91 1.00 -8.88
C ALA A 152 -8.78 2.26 -8.00
N VAL A 153 -7.56 2.59 -7.57
CA VAL A 153 -7.35 3.75 -6.69
C VAL A 153 -7.36 5.09 -7.42
N SER A 154 -7.42 5.07 -8.74
CA SER A 154 -7.52 6.26 -9.59
C SER A 154 -8.08 5.90 -10.97
N GLU A 155 -8.54 6.92 -11.70
CA GLU A 155 -8.92 6.76 -13.11
C GLU A 155 -7.75 6.31 -13.98
N CYS A 156 -6.53 6.74 -13.67
CA CYS A 156 -5.34 6.28 -14.36
C CYS A 156 -5.15 4.77 -14.18
N THR A 157 -5.26 4.28 -12.96
CA THR A 157 -5.17 2.83 -12.66
C THR A 157 -6.28 2.04 -13.36
N LYS A 158 -7.51 2.58 -13.41
CA LYS A 158 -8.62 1.96 -14.17
C LYS A 158 -8.26 1.82 -15.65
N ARG A 159 -7.83 2.92 -16.29
CA ARG A 159 -7.41 2.87 -17.71
C ARG A 159 -6.29 1.86 -17.96
N ASP A 160 -5.31 1.78 -17.05
CA ASP A 160 -4.21 0.82 -17.18
C ASP A 160 -4.69 -0.63 -17.05
N ILE A 161 -5.63 -0.94 -16.14
CA ILE A 161 -6.22 -2.28 -16.00
C ILE A 161 -6.92 -2.69 -17.30
N VAL A 162 -7.73 -1.79 -17.87
CA VAL A 162 -8.42 -2.04 -19.15
C VAL A 162 -7.39 -2.25 -20.27
N ARG A 163 -6.43 -1.35 -20.41
CA ARG A 163 -5.41 -1.37 -21.46
C ARG A 163 -4.54 -2.63 -21.44
N PHE A 164 -3.96 -2.97 -20.28
CA PHE A 164 -2.96 -4.04 -20.20
C PHE A 164 -3.55 -5.42 -19.91
N PHE A 165 -4.66 -5.48 -19.19
CA PHE A 165 -5.23 -6.76 -18.79
C PHE A 165 -6.51 -7.12 -19.55
N HIS A 166 -7.07 -6.18 -20.32
CA HIS A 166 -8.30 -6.33 -21.09
C HIS A 166 -9.48 -6.74 -20.19
N ILE A 167 -9.61 -6.08 -19.06
CA ILE A 167 -10.72 -6.26 -18.13
C ILE A 167 -11.85 -5.29 -18.52
N PRO A 168 -13.11 -5.76 -18.58
CA PRO A 168 -14.26 -4.90 -18.84
C PRO A 168 -14.39 -3.78 -17.80
N GLU A 169 -14.72 -2.56 -18.25
CA GLU A 169 -14.79 -1.38 -17.39
C GLU A 169 -15.85 -1.47 -16.30
N GLU A 170 -16.96 -2.12 -16.59
CA GLU A 170 -18.07 -2.33 -15.67
C GLU A 170 -17.68 -3.15 -14.43
N LYS A 171 -16.58 -3.90 -14.51
CA LYS A 171 -16.02 -4.66 -13.39
C LYS A 171 -15.15 -3.80 -12.47
N ILE A 172 -14.82 -2.55 -12.87
CA ILE A 172 -13.85 -1.70 -12.21
C ILE A 172 -14.53 -0.45 -11.65
N SER A 173 -14.51 -0.32 -10.33
CA SER A 173 -14.94 0.91 -9.64
C SER A 173 -13.72 1.72 -9.23
N VAL A 174 -13.73 3.02 -9.50
CA VAL A 174 -12.70 3.94 -9.02
C VAL A 174 -13.07 4.42 -7.62
N ILE A 175 -12.20 4.15 -6.65
CA ILE A 175 -12.35 4.61 -5.27
C ILE A 175 -11.04 5.25 -4.84
N TYR A 176 -11.01 6.58 -4.77
CA TYR A 176 -9.85 7.34 -4.37
C TYR A 176 -9.45 7.04 -2.92
N GLN A 177 -8.16 7.09 -2.67
CA GLN A 177 -7.62 6.89 -1.33
C GLN A 177 -7.83 8.13 -0.47
N GLY A 178 -8.29 7.92 0.76
CA GLY A 178 -8.29 8.94 1.78
C GLY A 178 -6.94 9.03 2.51
N CYS A 179 -6.82 9.99 3.41
CA CYS A 179 -5.67 10.13 4.28
C CYS A 179 -6.05 9.94 5.76
N ASP A 180 -5.05 9.66 6.60
CA ASP A 180 -5.27 9.56 8.05
C ASP A 180 -5.76 10.91 8.62
N LYS A 181 -6.71 10.86 9.55
CA LYS A 181 -7.28 12.06 10.20
C LYS A 181 -6.23 12.91 10.92
N SER A 182 -5.06 12.39 11.23
CA SER A 182 -3.97 13.16 11.82
C SER A 182 -3.48 14.28 10.90
N PHE A 183 -3.57 14.10 9.57
CA PHE A 183 -3.16 15.10 8.59
C PHE A 183 -4.13 16.29 8.47
N SER A 184 -5.37 16.15 8.91
CA SER A 184 -6.35 17.24 8.94
C SER A 184 -6.39 18.01 10.26
N ARG A 185 -5.63 17.58 11.28
CA ARG A 185 -5.56 18.26 12.57
C ARG A 185 -4.58 19.41 12.53
N LYS A 186 -4.99 20.58 13.04
CA LYS A 186 -4.07 21.68 13.27
C LYS A 186 -3.04 21.28 14.33
N VAL A 187 -1.78 21.35 13.96
CA VAL A 187 -0.66 21.11 14.89
C VAL A 187 -0.44 22.36 15.71
N LYS A 188 -0.28 22.21 17.05
CA LYS A 188 0.02 23.33 17.95
C LYS A 188 1.35 23.98 17.58
N PHE A 189 1.43 25.31 17.68
CA PHE A 189 2.62 26.08 17.32
C PHE A 189 3.89 25.54 18.02
N GLN A 190 3.82 25.27 19.32
CA GLN A 190 4.93 24.71 20.09
C GLN A 190 5.50 23.41 19.50
N HIS A 191 4.62 22.49 19.02
CA HIS A 191 5.09 21.27 18.37
C HIS A 191 5.78 21.54 17.04
N LYS A 192 5.33 22.54 16.29
CA LYS A 192 6.00 22.94 15.04
C LYS A 192 7.41 23.46 15.33
N GLN A 193 7.54 24.33 16.38
CA GLN A 193 8.84 24.84 16.80
C GLN A 193 9.80 23.75 17.25
N LEU A 194 9.35 22.82 18.10
CA LEU A 194 10.17 21.68 18.52
C LEU A 194 10.69 20.84 17.34
N VAL A 195 9.86 20.64 16.29
CA VAL A 195 10.29 19.90 15.10
C VAL A 195 11.30 20.73 14.30
N ARG A 196 11.07 22.04 14.13
CA ARG A 196 12.00 22.94 13.44
C ARG A 196 13.37 22.97 14.11
N GLU A 197 13.40 23.14 15.41
CA GLU A 197 14.63 23.13 16.22
C GLU A 197 15.35 21.77 16.15
N ARG A 198 14.60 20.70 16.36
CA ARG A 198 15.16 19.33 16.37
C ARG A 198 15.86 18.95 15.07
N TYR A 199 15.35 19.41 13.93
CA TYR A 199 15.85 19.06 12.60
C TYR A 199 16.54 20.23 11.91
N ALA A 200 16.77 21.33 12.62
CA ALA A 200 17.35 22.58 12.08
C ALA A 200 16.71 22.98 10.73
N LEU A 201 15.37 22.96 10.69
CA LEU A 201 14.65 23.23 9.45
C LEU A 201 14.74 24.72 9.09
N PRO A 202 15.04 25.05 7.82
CA PRO A 202 15.06 26.43 7.35
C PRO A 202 13.67 27.07 7.38
N ASP A 203 13.61 28.39 7.25
CA ASP A 203 12.35 29.14 7.26
C ASP A 203 11.51 28.85 6.02
N HIS A 204 12.12 28.82 4.85
CA HIS A 204 11.49 28.56 3.57
C HIS A 204 12.03 27.28 2.95
N TYR A 205 11.15 26.29 2.76
CA TYR A 205 11.57 25.05 2.14
C TYR A 205 10.44 24.34 1.39
N VAL A 206 10.84 23.61 0.38
CA VAL A 206 10.01 22.61 -0.30
C VAL A 206 10.24 21.24 0.38
N LEU A 207 9.19 20.52 0.69
CA LEU A 207 9.26 19.24 1.36
C LEU A 207 9.01 18.07 0.39
N SER A 208 9.99 17.20 0.23
CA SER A 208 9.86 15.93 -0.50
C SER A 208 9.83 14.74 0.47
N VAL A 209 8.75 13.95 0.45
CA VAL A 209 8.57 12.81 1.36
C VAL A 209 8.45 11.50 0.58
N GLY A 210 9.32 10.53 0.88
CA GLY A 210 9.24 9.19 0.31
C GLY A 210 10.59 8.47 0.25
N THR A 211 10.57 7.19 -0.15
CA THR A 211 11.82 6.47 -0.41
C THR A 211 12.59 7.19 -1.52
N ILE A 212 13.88 7.44 -1.30
CA ILE A 212 14.75 8.08 -2.29
C ILE A 212 15.13 7.03 -3.31
N GLU A 213 14.41 6.98 -4.43
CA GLU A 213 14.57 6.00 -5.50
C GLU A 213 14.40 6.65 -6.86
N GLU A 214 15.06 6.15 -7.89
CA GLU A 214 15.11 6.72 -9.24
C GLU A 214 13.70 7.02 -9.79
N ARG A 215 12.78 6.11 -9.64
CA ARG A 215 11.37 6.27 -10.07
C ARG A 215 10.67 7.49 -9.49
N LYS A 216 11.09 7.99 -8.32
CA LYS A 216 10.53 9.19 -7.68
C LYS A 216 11.27 10.47 -8.05
N ASN A 217 12.38 10.31 -8.75
CA ASN A 217 13.12 11.39 -9.41
C ASN A 217 13.41 12.62 -8.50
N VAL A 218 13.85 12.36 -7.28
CA VAL A 218 14.23 13.45 -6.36
C VAL A 218 15.36 14.32 -6.94
N LEU A 219 16.19 13.74 -7.79
CA LEU A 219 17.27 14.48 -8.47
C LEU A 219 16.74 15.63 -9.33
N LEU A 220 15.55 15.48 -9.95
CA LEU A 220 14.93 16.58 -10.66
C LEU A 220 14.55 17.73 -9.72
N ALA A 221 14.03 17.42 -8.52
CA ALA A 221 13.72 18.44 -7.52
C ALA A 221 14.99 19.15 -7.00
N ILE A 222 16.10 18.40 -6.86
CA ILE A 222 17.40 18.98 -6.49
C ILE A 222 17.90 19.92 -7.59
N LYS A 223 17.86 19.48 -8.86
CA LYS A 223 18.26 20.32 -10.00
C LYS A 223 17.42 21.58 -10.13
N ALA A 224 16.14 21.51 -9.81
CA ALA A 224 15.27 22.68 -9.85
C ALA A 224 15.61 23.76 -8.81
N LEU A 225 16.41 23.44 -7.77
CA LEU A 225 16.87 24.45 -6.82
C LEU A 225 17.81 25.47 -7.46
N ASP A 226 18.57 25.10 -8.49
CA ASP A 226 19.45 26.02 -9.22
C ASP A 226 18.67 27.21 -9.86
N GLU A 227 17.36 27.01 -10.08
CA GLU A 227 16.46 28.00 -10.67
C GLU A 227 15.67 28.79 -9.60
N LEU A 228 15.87 28.49 -8.31
CA LEU A 228 15.12 29.12 -7.22
C LEU A 228 16.01 30.10 -6.43
N PRO A 229 15.41 31.10 -5.74
CA PRO A 229 16.13 31.94 -4.81
C PRO A 229 16.87 31.15 -3.73
N GLU A 230 18.07 31.61 -3.33
CA GLU A 230 18.96 30.94 -2.37
C GLU A 230 18.30 30.68 -1.00
N GLU A 231 17.32 31.48 -0.61
CA GLU A 231 16.58 31.31 0.63
C GLU A 231 15.63 30.10 0.64
N ILE A 232 15.39 29.48 -0.53
CA ILE A 232 14.51 28.31 -0.64
C ILE A 232 15.35 27.03 -0.57
N HIS A 233 15.07 26.23 0.43
CA HIS A 233 15.73 24.95 0.66
C HIS A 233 14.87 23.76 0.23
N LEU A 234 15.50 22.59 -0.04
CA LEU A 234 14.79 21.34 -0.25
C LEU A 234 15.03 20.41 0.93
N VAL A 235 13.96 20.09 1.66
CA VAL A 235 14.00 19.11 2.75
C VAL A 235 13.53 17.76 2.24
N ILE A 236 14.39 16.75 2.28
CA ILE A 236 14.09 15.40 1.80
C ILE A 236 13.95 14.46 2.98
N VAL A 237 12.76 13.86 3.15
CA VAL A 237 12.47 12.91 4.22
C VAL A 237 12.14 11.54 3.62
N GLY A 238 13.00 10.55 3.88
CA GLY A 238 12.75 9.22 3.35
C GLY A 238 13.86 8.21 3.62
N ARG A 239 13.57 6.96 3.23
CA ARG A 239 14.57 5.90 3.31
C ARG A 239 15.58 6.06 2.18
N ARG A 240 16.86 6.02 2.54
CA ARG A 240 17.96 6.00 1.58
C ARG A 240 18.01 4.69 0.79
N THR A 241 18.44 4.77 -0.45
CA THR A 241 18.75 3.65 -1.36
C THR A 241 20.08 3.96 -2.07
N PRO A 242 20.65 3.04 -2.86
CA PRO A 242 21.85 3.35 -3.65
C PRO A 242 21.72 4.59 -4.55
N TYR A 243 20.51 4.89 -5.04
CA TYR A 243 20.22 6.12 -5.80
C TYR A 243 20.46 7.41 -4.98
N THR A 244 20.44 7.32 -3.66
CA THR A 244 20.77 8.48 -2.80
C THR A 244 22.18 8.97 -3.02
N ASP A 245 23.12 8.08 -3.34
CA ASP A 245 24.52 8.43 -3.54
C ASP A 245 24.71 9.28 -4.80
N GLU A 246 23.91 9.03 -5.84
CA GLU A 246 23.87 9.86 -7.06
C GLU A 246 23.35 11.27 -6.73
N ALA A 247 22.28 11.35 -5.95
CA ALA A 247 21.71 12.63 -5.51
C ALA A 247 22.75 13.44 -4.68
N VAL A 248 23.41 12.79 -3.72
CA VAL A 248 24.46 13.42 -2.89
C VAL A 248 25.67 13.85 -3.72
N LYS A 249 26.05 13.03 -4.72
CA LYS A 249 27.15 13.41 -5.64
C LYS A 249 26.80 14.67 -6.43
N TYR A 250 25.56 14.77 -6.91
CA TYR A 250 25.09 15.97 -7.63
C TYR A 250 25.11 17.21 -6.72
N ILE A 251 24.55 17.11 -5.50
CA ILE A 251 24.55 18.19 -4.51
C ILE A 251 25.96 18.74 -4.31
N LYS A 252 26.93 17.86 -4.01
CA LYS A 252 28.33 18.27 -3.77
C LYS A 252 28.99 18.89 -4.98
N SER A 253 28.72 18.37 -6.19
CA SER A 253 29.36 18.89 -7.42
C SER A 253 28.79 20.25 -7.86
N HIS A 254 27.64 20.68 -7.33
CA HIS A 254 26.98 21.94 -7.65
C HIS A 254 26.89 22.89 -6.43
N SER A 255 27.59 22.56 -5.32
CA SER A 255 27.62 23.39 -4.10
C SER A 255 26.22 23.72 -3.53
N LEU A 256 25.32 22.73 -3.57
CA LEU A 256 23.94 22.82 -3.07
C LEU A 256 23.79 22.23 -1.64
N ASP A 257 24.85 22.26 -0.85
CA ASP A 257 24.87 21.69 0.52
C ASP A 257 24.08 22.53 1.53
#